data_73e8bfa7bdc175d6eae0543b77f2023b
#
_entry.id   73e8bfa7bdc175d6eae0543b77f2023b
#
_cell.length_a   1.000
_cell.length_b   1.000
_cell.length_c   1.000
_cell.angle_alpha   90.00
_cell.angle_beta   90.00
_cell.angle_gamma   90.00
#
_symmetry.space_group_name_H-M   'P 1'
#
loop_
_entity.id
_entity.type
_entity.pdbx_description
1 polymer ?
#
loop_
_entity_poly.entity_id
_entity_poly.type
_entity_poly.pdbx_seq_one_letter_code
_entity_poly.pdbx_strand_id
1 'polypeptide(L)'
;MGKPPSPTRERVLDAALVLLNALGAERATTRLIAEAAGINEGNLYYHFRTKEAVFLALLARFETEALALLPPALPGGDRLAPYAALLSGWFALTRRFLFLFRDAAFLQQAAPALRPRLRRLSARLLERLRAVLAAMEAAGLIAVPEALRESLLANLAIVSGHWASFLALQRGVRRLTPAHLAWAEGQLRALYAPYLTFRARAQLAATGQPAGLAP
;
A
#
# COMPACT_ATOMS: atom_id res chain seq x y z
N MET A 1 6.64 25.54 11.22
CA MET A 1 5.93 24.42 11.87
C MET A 1 4.43 24.69 11.75
N GLY A 2 3.68 23.88 10.97
CA GLY A 2 2.23 24.04 10.82
C GLY A 2 1.51 23.66 12.12
N LYS A 3 0.43 24.38 12.43
CA LYS A 3 -0.46 24.07 13.56
C LYS A 3 -0.93 22.60 13.44
N PRO A 4 -0.90 21.81 14.52
CA PRO A 4 -1.39 20.43 14.46
C PRO A 4 -2.85 20.40 13.96
N PRO A 5 -3.22 19.38 13.16
CA PRO A 5 -4.57 19.28 12.64
C PRO A 5 -5.59 19.23 13.78
N SER A 6 -6.75 19.88 13.59
CA SER A 6 -7.78 19.89 14.63
C SER A 6 -8.34 18.48 14.86
N PRO A 7 -8.74 18.13 16.10
CA PRO A 7 -9.34 16.82 16.39
C PRO A 7 -10.53 16.48 15.49
N THR A 8 -11.33 17.47 15.13
CA THR A 8 -12.48 17.31 14.22
C THR A 8 -12.02 16.93 12.81
N ARG A 9 -10.96 17.57 12.31
CA ARG A 9 -10.40 17.26 10.98
C ARG A 9 -9.91 15.80 10.90
N GLU A 10 -9.24 15.32 11.94
CA GLU A 10 -8.77 13.94 12.03
C GLU A 10 -9.95 12.97 12.09
N ARG A 11 -10.99 13.25 12.89
CA ARG A 11 -12.21 12.45 12.96
C ARG A 11 -12.94 12.35 11.63
N VAL A 12 -13.00 13.44 10.85
CA VAL A 12 -13.55 13.43 9.48
C VAL A 12 -12.75 12.51 8.56
N LEU A 13 -11.42 12.55 8.64
CA LEU A 13 -10.58 11.68 7.81
C LEU A 13 -10.72 10.21 8.19
N ASP A 14 -10.87 9.90 9.47
CA ASP A 14 -11.08 8.52 9.92
C ASP A 14 -12.44 7.98 9.45
N ALA A 15 -13.51 8.76 9.59
CA ALA A 15 -14.83 8.41 9.08
C ALA A 15 -14.82 8.26 7.55
N ALA A 16 -14.16 9.17 6.83
CA ALA A 16 -14.01 9.10 5.38
C ALA A 16 -13.28 7.83 4.95
N LEU A 17 -12.18 7.47 5.63
CA LEU A 17 -11.41 6.28 5.30
C LEU A 17 -12.25 5.00 5.41
N VAL A 18 -13.03 4.89 6.50
CA VAL A 18 -13.94 3.75 6.70
C VAL A 18 -14.98 3.67 5.59
N LEU A 19 -15.66 4.79 5.28
CA LEU A 19 -16.71 4.83 4.24
C LEU A 19 -16.16 4.59 2.84
N LEU A 20 -15.02 5.17 2.49
CA LEU A 20 -14.37 4.98 1.19
C LEU A 20 -13.98 3.52 0.98
N ASN A 21 -13.46 2.87 2.01
CA ASN A 21 -13.15 1.45 1.95
C ASN A 21 -14.40 0.57 1.82
N ALA A 22 -15.48 0.91 2.54
CA ALA A 22 -16.72 0.14 2.55
C ALA A 22 -17.56 0.32 1.27
N LEU A 23 -17.79 1.57 0.89
CA LEU A 23 -18.74 1.93 -0.18
C LEU A 23 -18.08 2.16 -1.55
N GLY A 24 -16.79 2.47 -1.56
CA GLY A 24 -16.07 2.95 -2.75
C GLY A 24 -16.02 4.47 -2.82
N ALA A 25 -14.98 4.96 -3.52
CA ALA A 25 -14.72 6.40 -3.64
C ALA A 25 -15.86 7.14 -4.35
N GLU A 26 -16.57 6.52 -5.27
CA GLU A 26 -17.70 7.12 -5.99
C GLU A 26 -18.90 7.37 -5.06
N ARG A 27 -19.34 6.34 -4.33
CA ARG A 27 -20.58 6.35 -3.54
C ARG A 27 -20.46 7.03 -2.18
N ALA A 28 -19.26 7.13 -1.60
CA ALA A 28 -19.02 7.84 -0.34
C ALA A 28 -19.14 9.35 -0.57
N THR A 29 -20.32 9.94 -0.30
CA THR A 29 -20.58 11.38 -0.44
C THR A 29 -20.06 12.18 0.75
N THR A 30 -19.88 13.50 0.58
CA THR A 30 -19.52 14.43 1.68
C THR A 30 -20.54 14.41 2.80
N ARG A 31 -21.82 14.29 2.46
CA ARG A 31 -22.90 14.15 3.43
C ARG A 31 -22.74 12.90 4.29
N LEU A 32 -22.52 11.73 3.69
CA LEU A 32 -22.29 10.49 4.43
C LEU A 32 -21.06 10.55 5.30
N ILE A 33 -19.99 11.20 4.83
CA ILE A 33 -18.76 11.40 5.61
C ILE A 33 -19.02 12.30 6.82
N ALA A 34 -19.75 13.41 6.65
CA ALA A 34 -20.11 14.31 7.75
C ALA A 34 -20.96 13.60 8.81
N GLU A 35 -21.97 12.85 8.35
CA GLU A 35 -22.86 12.05 9.18
C GLU A 35 -22.07 11.00 10.01
N ALA A 36 -21.18 10.25 9.36
CA ALA A 36 -20.33 9.28 10.03
C ALA A 36 -19.30 9.91 10.98
N ALA A 37 -18.88 11.15 10.72
CA ALA A 37 -18.01 11.91 11.62
C ALA A 37 -18.75 12.61 12.76
N GLY A 38 -20.10 12.50 12.84
CA GLY A 38 -20.93 13.14 13.85
C GLY A 38 -20.91 14.67 13.77
N ILE A 39 -20.88 15.23 12.55
CA ILE A 39 -20.92 16.68 12.28
C ILE A 39 -21.92 16.98 11.16
N ASN A 40 -22.34 18.23 11.04
CA ASN A 40 -23.11 18.66 9.89
C ASN A 40 -22.19 18.89 8.66
N GLU A 41 -22.80 18.87 7.48
CA GLU A 41 -22.06 19.01 6.21
C GLU A 41 -21.38 20.38 6.06
N GLY A 42 -21.97 21.46 6.60
CA GLY A 42 -21.35 22.79 6.62
C GLY A 42 -20.04 22.81 7.41
N ASN A 43 -19.99 22.11 8.54
CA ASN A 43 -18.77 21.96 9.32
C ASN A 43 -17.71 21.11 8.59
N LEU A 44 -18.13 20.10 7.82
CA LEU A 44 -17.20 19.36 6.95
C LEU A 44 -16.58 20.29 5.91
N TYR A 45 -17.36 21.13 5.22
CA TYR A 45 -16.86 22.08 4.23
C TYR A 45 -15.94 23.16 4.82
N TYR A 46 -16.07 23.47 6.10
CA TYR A 46 -15.09 24.32 6.79
C TYR A 46 -13.69 23.67 6.84
N HIS A 47 -13.62 22.35 7.04
CA HIS A 47 -12.35 21.60 7.10
C HIS A 47 -11.86 21.13 5.73
N PHE A 48 -12.79 20.77 4.84
CA PHE A 48 -12.49 20.21 3.51
C PHE A 48 -13.48 20.76 2.48
N ARG A 49 -13.05 21.75 1.73
CA ARG A 49 -13.91 22.47 0.77
C ARG A 49 -14.48 21.59 -0.35
N THR A 50 -13.86 20.45 -0.62
CA THR A 50 -14.27 19.51 -1.65
C THR A 50 -13.99 18.07 -1.19
N LYS A 51 -14.66 17.11 -1.83
CA LYS A 51 -14.36 15.68 -1.65
C LYS A 51 -12.93 15.36 -2.10
N GLU A 52 -12.43 16.03 -3.14
CA GLU A 52 -11.03 15.89 -3.58
C GLU A 52 -10.04 16.29 -2.47
N ALA A 53 -10.34 17.33 -1.68
CA ALA A 53 -9.50 17.73 -0.56
C ALA A 53 -9.43 16.63 0.51
N VAL A 54 -10.50 15.86 0.72
CA VAL A 54 -10.49 14.67 1.60
C VAL A 54 -9.58 13.59 1.02
N PHE A 55 -9.68 13.30 -0.27
CA PHE A 55 -8.83 12.32 -0.94
C PHE A 55 -7.35 12.69 -0.85
N LEU A 56 -7.01 13.96 -1.10
CA LEU A 56 -5.64 14.47 -0.98
C LEU A 56 -5.08 14.36 0.45
N ALA A 57 -5.92 14.61 1.45
CA ALA A 57 -5.51 14.47 2.85
C ALA A 57 -5.29 13.01 3.24
N LEU A 58 -6.14 12.09 2.79
CA LEU A 58 -5.96 10.65 3.00
C LEU A 58 -4.74 10.11 2.24
N LEU A 59 -4.49 10.58 1.02
CA LEU A 59 -3.26 10.26 0.29
C LEU A 59 -2.01 10.76 1.06
N ALA A 60 -2.09 11.93 1.71
CA ALA A 60 -0.99 12.43 2.54
C ALA A 60 -0.70 11.54 3.74
N ARG A 61 -1.74 11.02 4.41
CA ARG A 61 -1.58 10.04 5.49
C ARG A 61 -0.94 8.75 4.98
N PHE A 62 -1.46 8.20 3.87
CA PHE A 62 -0.88 7.02 3.24
C PHE A 62 0.60 7.23 2.87
N GLU A 63 0.94 8.36 2.25
CA GLU A 63 2.32 8.72 1.88
C GLU A 63 3.25 8.70 3.10
N THR A 64 2.83 9.33 4.20
CA THR A 64 3.62 9.38 5.44
C THR A 64 3.87 7.98 6.00
N GLU A 65 2.83 7.15 6.08
CA GLU A 65 2.92 5.79 6.61
C GLU A 65 3.72 4.86 5.69
N ALA A 66 3.52 4.97 4.36
CA ALA A 66 4.24 4.16 3.38
C ALA A 66 5.75 4.45 3.37
N LEU A 67 6.13 5.71 3.50
CA LEU A 67 7.53 6.11 3.56
C LEU A 67 8.19 5.80 4.90
N ALA A 68 7.42 5.79 5.99
CA ALA A 68 7.91 5.34 7.29
C ALA A 68 8.13 3.82 7.31
N LEU A 69 7.25 3.06 6.64
CA LEU A 69 7.38 1.61 6.51
C LEU A 69 8.61 1.22 5.69
N LEU A 70 8.92 1.98 4.64
CA LEU A 70 10.08 1.76 3.76
C LEU A 70 11.13 2.86 4.02
N PRO A 71 11.93 2.78 5.08
CA PRO A 71 12.94 3.79 5.40
C PRO A 71 14.05 3.84 4.33
N PRO A 72 14.80 4.95 4.23
CA PRO A 72 15.87 5.10 3.23
C PRO A 72 17.02 4.11 3.42
N ALA A 73 17.27 3.72 4.68
CA ALA A 73 18.25 2.72 5.03
C ALA A 73 17.58 1.68 5.93
N LEU A 74 17.72 0.42 5.54
CA LEU A 74 17.27 -0.69 6.37
C LEU A 74 18.39 -1.04 7.35
N PRO A 75 18.04 -1.48 8.58
CA PRO A 75 19.04 -2.05 9.47
C PRO A 75 19.69 -3.23 8.74
N GLY A 76 21.00 -3.14 8.52
CA GLY A 76 21.79 -4.22 7.92
C GLY A 76 21.65 -5.49 8.73
N GLY A 77 21.77 -6.63 8.08
CA GLY A 77 21.74 -7.92 8.74
C GLY A 77 21.42 -9.04 7.76
N ASP A 78 21.80 -10.24 8.16
CA ASP A 78 21.69 -11.45 7.37
C ASP A 78 20.39 -12.23 7.61
N ARG A 79 19.41 -11.60 8.30
CA ARG A 79 18.11 -12.19 8.66
C ARG A 79 17.03 -11.76 7.69
N LEU A 80 16.21 -12.72 7.25
CA LEU A 80 15.09 -12.48 6.34
C LEU A 80 13.88 -11.83 7.05
N ALA A 81 13.72 -12.06 8.35
CA ALA A 81 12.55 -11.61 9.12
C ALA A 81 12.23 -10.10 9.00
N PRO A 82 13.18 -9.16 9.03
CA PRO A 82 12.86 -7.74 8.83
C PRO A 82 12.22 -7.45 7.46
N TYR A 83 12.70 -8.10 6.40
CA TYR A 83 12.15 -7.93 5.06
C TYR A 83 10.75 -8.55 4.90
N ALA A 84 10.52 -9.70 5.55
CA ALA A 84 9.20 -10.30 5.63
C ALA A 84 8.20 -9.37 6.37
N ALA A 85 8.65 -8.72 7.45
CA ALA A 85 7.84 -7.74 8.18
C ALA A 85 7.48 -6.52 7.31
N LEU A 86 8.39 -6.03 6.45
CA LEU A 86 8.10 -4.96 5.48
C LEU A 86 6.97 -5.38 4.52
N LEU A 87 7.02 -6.60 4.00
CA LEU A 87 6.00 -7.12 3.10
C LEU A 87 4.63 -7.19 3.78
N SER A 88 4.56 -7.80 4.96
CA SER A 88 3.30 -7.89 5.73
C SER A 88 2.79 -6.51 6.14
N GLY A 89 3.67 -5.59 6.52
CA GLY A 89 3.34 -4.19 6.81
C GLY A 89 2.77 -3.46 5.60
N TRP A 90 3.32 -3.68 4.41
CA TRP A 90 2.79 -3.13 3.16
C TRP A 90 1.36 -3.57 2.89
N PHE A 91 1.06 -4.88 3.04
CA PHE A 91 -0.29 -5.37 2.84
C PHE A 91 -1.27 -4.90 3.93
N ALA A 92 -0.84 -4.76 5.17
CA ALA A 92 -1.65 -4.14 6.21
C ALA A 92 -1.98 -2.68 5.88
N LEU A 93 -0.99 -1.93 5.39
CA LEU A 93 -1.16 -0.53 4.97
C LEU A 93 -2.09 -0.41 3.75
N THR A 94 -1.89 -1.22 2.71
CA THR A 94 -2.74 -1.20 1.51
C THR A 94 -4.17 -1.60 1.83
N ARG A 95 -4.40 -2.53 2.76
CA ARG A 95 -5.73 -2.87 3.27
C ARG A 95 -6.40 -1.69 3.97
N ARG A 96 -5.64 -0.95 4.81
CA ARG A 96 -6.15 0.21 5.52
C ARG A 96 -6.56 1.33 4.56
N PHE A 97 -5.84 1.53 3.47
CA PHE A 97 -6.11 2.54 2.45
C PHE A 97 -6.63 1.92 1.14
N LEU A 98 -7.42 0.86 1.26
CA LEU A 98 -7.85 0.03 0.13
C LEU A 98 -8.46 0.82 -1.04
N PHE A 99 -9.24 1.87 -0.75
CA PHE A 99 -9.89 2.68 -1.77
C PHE A 99 -8.89 3.30 -2.77
N LEU A 100 -7.66 3.63 -2.33
CA LEU A 100 -6.61 4.17 -3.22
C LEU A 100 -6.18 3.16 -4.30
N PHE A 101 -6.24 1.88 -3.99
CA PHE A 101 -5.81 0.79 -4.88
C PHE A 101 -6.98 0.23 -5.69
N ARG A 102 -8.15 0.07 -5.07
CA ARG A 102 -9.34 -0.48 -5.72
C ARG A 102 -9.97 0.53 -6.69
N ASP A 103 -10.08 1.77 -6.26
CA ASP A 103 -10.83 2.81 -6.99
C ASP A 103 -9.90 3.75 -7.78
N ALA A 104 -8.67 3.32 -8.09
CA ALA A 104 -7.60 4.15 -8.68
C ALA A 104 -8.04 4.84 -9.99
N ALA A 105 -8.77 4.14 -10.87
CA ALA A 105 -9.26 4.72 -12.12
C ALA A 105 -10.27 5.85 -11.89
N PHE A 106 -11.23 5.64 -10.99
CA PHE A 106 -12.19 6.67 -10.59
C PHE A 106 -11.49 7.88 -9.95
N LEU A 107 -10.57 7.65 -9.01
CA LEU A 107 -9.85 8.73 -8.33
C LEU A 107 -9.04 9.60 -9.29
N GLN A 108 -8.45 9.01 -10.33
CA GLN A 108 -7.70 9.75 -11.34
C GLN A 108 -8.59 10.65 -12.19
N GLN A 109 -9.86 10.32 -12.38
CA GLN A 109 -10.84 11.15 -13.11
C GLN A 109 -11.47 12.19 -12.18
N ALA A 110 -11.95 11.78 -11.01
CA ALA A 110 -12.69 12.62 -10.08
C ALA A 110 -11.81 13.61 -9.30
N ALA A 111 -10.51 13.36 -9.20
CA ALA A 111 -9.57 14.17 -8.45
C ALA A 111 -8.23 14.32 -9.20
N PRO A 112 -8.18 15.11 -10.28
CA PRO A 112 -6.98 15.26 -11.11
C PRO A 112 -5.73 15.72 -10.34
N ALA A 113 -5.89 16.47 -9.24
CA ALA A 113 -4.77 16.91 -8.38
C ALA A 113 -4.04 15.74 -7.69
N LEU A 114 -4.66 14.55 -7.59
CA LEU A 114 -4.00 13.34 -7.09
C LEU A 114 -2.88 12.84 -8.03
N ARG A 115 -3.06 12.97 -9.34
CA ARG A 115 -2.14 12.40 -10.35
C ARG A 115 -0.67 12.78 -10.13
N PRO A 116 -0.30 14.08 -10.06
CA PRO A 116 1.09 14.45 -9.88
C PRO A 116 1.65 14.00 -8.52
N ARG A 117 0.80 13.94 -7.49
CA ARG A 117 1.21 13.48 -6.17
C ARG A 117 1.44 11.97 -6.13
N LEU A 118 0.54 11.19 -6.73
CA LEU A 118 0.69 9.74 -6.87
C LEU A 118 1.94 9.38 -7.67
N ARG A 119 2.22 10.09 -8.77
CA ARG A 119 3.44 9.87 -9.57
C ARG A 119 4.72 10.11 -8.74
N ARG A 120 4.77 11.21 -7.97
CA ARG A 120 5.92 11.48 -7.09
C ARG A 120 6.07 10.43 -5.99
N LEU A 121 4.95 10.03 -5.37
CA LEU A 121 4.96 8.98 -4.36
C LEU A 121 5.43 7.64 -4.93
N SER A 122 4.90 7.25 -6.09
CA SER A 122 5.31 6.01 -6.78
C SER A 122 6.81 6.00 -7.09
N ALA A 123 7.36 7.12 -7.57
CA ALA A 123 8.79 7.22 -7.83
C ALA A 123 9.63 7.05 -6.54
N ARG A 124 9.22 7.69 -5.45
CA ARG A 124 9.88 7.54 -4.13
C ARG A 124 9.77 6.12 -3.59
N LEU A 125 8.61 5.48 -3.72
CA LEU A 125 8.43 4.09 -3.27
C LEU A 125 9.26 3.11 -4.10
N LEU A 126 9.36 3.34 -5.40
CA LEU A 126 10.21 2.53 -6.28
C LEU A 126 11.69 2.65 -5.91
N GLU A 127 12.16 3.86 -5.61
CA GLU A 127 13.52 4.10 -5.10
C GLU A 127 13.76 3.36 -3.77
N ARG A 128 12.80 3.40 -2.83
CA ARG A 128 12.88 2.66 -1.57
C ARG A 128 12.90 1.15 -1.79
N LEU A 129 12.08 0.63 -2.69
CA LEU A 129 12.05 -0.79 -3.01
C LEU A 129 13.38 -1.23 -3.64
N ARG A 130 13.99 -0.40 -4.50
CA ARG A 130 15.34 -0.65 -5.05
C ARG A 130 16.37 -0.76 -3.92
N ALA A 131 16.33 0.13 -2.93
CA ALA A 131 17.20 0.08 -1.77
C ALA A 131 16.99 -1.18 -0.92
N VAL A 132 15.73 -1.64 -0.77
CA VAL A 132 15.40 -2.91 -0.09
C VAL A 132 16.05 -4.09 -0.81
N LEU A 133 15.91 -4.19 -2.13
CA LEU A 133 16.50 -5.28 -2.92
C LEU A 133 18.03 -5.25 -2.84
N ALA A 134 18.65 -4.08 -2.95
CA ALA A 134 20.10 -3.93 -2.81
C ALA A 134 20.60 -4.34 -1.41
N ALA A 135 19.86 -4.00 -0.36
CA ALA A 135 20.19 -4.41 1.01
C ALA A 135 20.08 -5.93 1.19
N MET A 136 19.06 -6.57 0.58
CA MET A 136 18.91 -8.03 0.60
C MET A 136 20.05 -8.73 -0.17
N GLU A 137 20.51 -8.17 -1.30
CA GLU A 137 21.66 -8.68 -2.06
C GLU A 137 22.95 -8.55 -1.23
N ALA A 138 23.20 -7.37 -0.66
CA ALA A 138 24.37 -7.13 0.19
C ALA A 138 24.41 -8.06 1.42
N ALA A 139 23.25 -8.42 1.96
CA ALA A 139 23.09 -9.38 3.06
C ALA A 139 23.20 -10.85 2.59
N GLY A 140 23.37 -11.13 1.30
CA GLY A 140 23.41 -12.48 0.76
C GLY A 140 22.09 -13.26 0.88
N LEU A 141 20.95 -12.56 0.95
CA LEU A 141 19.63 -13.16 1.07
C LEU A 141 19.00 -13.45 -0.31
N ILE A 142 19.30 -12.61 -1.29
CA ILE A 142 18.89 -12.82 -2.69
C ILE A 142 20.09 -12.68 -3.62
N ALA A 143 19.98 -13.29 -4.80
CA ALA A 143 20.93 -13.17 -5.90
C ALA A 143 20.15 -12.96 -7.20
N VAL A 144 19.97 -11.71 -7.60
CA VAL A 144 19.21 -11.34 -8.79
C VAL A 144 20.19 -11.05 -9.93
N PRO A 145 20.11 -11.77 -11.08
CA PRO A 145 20.90 -11.42 -12.26
C PRO A 145 20.70 -9.95 -12.63
N GLU A 146 21.79 -9.26 -12.96
CA GLU A 146 21.75 -7.81 -13.24
C GLU A 146 20.72 -7.46 -14.33
N ALA A 147 20.65 -8.26 -15.40
CA ALA A 147 19.68 -8.09 -16.48
C ALA A 147 18.21 -8.19 -16.06
N LEU A 148 17.91 -8.77 -14.87
CA LEU A 148 16.55 -8.98 -14.39
C LEU A 148 16.15 -8.02 -13.25
N ARG A 149 17.09 -7.24 -12.70
CA ARG A 149 16.81 -6.37 -11.53
C ARG A 149 15.69 -5.37 -11.78
N GLU A 150 15.75 -4.63 -12.89
CA GLU A 150 14.73 -3.63 -13.20
C GLU A 150 13.37 -4.28 -13.53
N SER A 151 13.37 -5.44 -14.19
CA SER A 151 12.14 -6.19 -14.44
C SER A 151 11.52 -6.73 -13.17
N LEU A 152 12.31 -7.26 -12.24
CA LEU A 152 11.83 -7.71 -10.93
C LEU A 152 11.24 -6.53 -10.14
N LEU A 153 11.95 -5.40 -10.11
CA LEU A 153 11.50 -4.18 -9.43
C LEU A 153 10.15 -3.69 -9.99
N ALA A 154 10.02 -3.63 -11.32
CA ALA A 154 8.79 -3.24 -12.00
C ALA A 154 7.64 -4.21 -11.67
N ASN A 155 7.88 -5.53 -11.73
CA ASN A 155 6.88 -6.54 -11.43
C ASN A 155 6.41 -6.48 -9.95
N LEU A 156 7.33 -6.28 -9.01
CA LEU A 156 7.00 -6.08 -7.61
C LEU A 156 6.12 -4.83 -7.42
N ALA A 157 6.44 -3.72 -8.09
CA ALA A 157 5.64 -2.49 -8.03
C ALA A 157 4.25 -2.67 -8.66
N ILE A 158 4.16 -3.33 -9.81
CA ILE A 158 2.89 -3.62 -10.49
C ILE A 158 2.00 -4.48 -9.60
N VAL A 159 2.50 -5.61 -9.11
CA VAL A 159 1.70 -6.54 -8.30
C VAL A 159 1.30 -5.86 -6.99
N SER A 160 2.22 -5.19 -6.29
CA SER A 160 1.92 -4.52 -5.02
C SER A 160 0.90 -3.38 -5.15
N GLY A 161 0.84 -2.73 -6.31
CA GLY A 161 -0.08 -1.61 -6.56
C GLY A 161 -1.44 -2.01 -7.17
N HIS A 162 -1.55 -3.17 -7.84
CA HIS A 162 -2.72 -3.49 -8.66
C HIS A 162 -3.45 -4.79 -8.29
N TRP A 163 -2.98 -5.52 -7.26
CA TRP A 163 -3.60 -6.78 -6.84
C TRP A 163 -5.09 -6.67 -6.50
N ALA A 164 -5.51 -5.56 -5.86
CA ALA A 164 -6.90 -5.34 -5.48
C ALA A 164 -7.79 -5.11 -6.71
N SER A 165 -7.33 -4.30 -7.67
CA SER A 165 -8.02 -4.07 -8.95
C SER A 165 -8.06 -5.36 -9.78
N PHE A 166 -7.00 -6.15 -9.79
CA PHE A 166 -6.98 -7.46 -10.45
C PHE A 166 -8.07 -8.40 -9.90
N LEU A 167 -8.17 -8.53 -8.57
CA LEU A 167 -9.20 -9.35 -7.94
C LEU A 167 -10.61 -8.85 -8.25
N ALA A 168 -10.82 -7.55 -8.23
CA ALA A 168 -12.12 -6.96 -8.55
C ALA A 168 -12.53 -7.21 -10.01
N LEU A 169 -11.62 -6.99 -10.96
CA LEU A 169 -11.92 -7.07 -12.39
C LEU A 169 -11.93 -8.51 -12.91
N GLN A 170 -10.93 -9.32 -12.53
CA GLN A 170 -10.74 -10.66 -13.09
C GLN A 170 -11.49 -11.75 -12.34
N ARG A 171 -11.72 -11.57 -11.03
CA ARG A 171 -12.37 -12.56 -10.17
C ARG A 171 -13.70 -12.09 -9.57
N GLY A 172 -14.18 -10.91 -9.92
CA GLY A 172 -15.45 -10.36 -9.43
C GLY A 172 -15.48 -10.13 -7.92
N VAL A 173 -14.33 -10.01 -7.26
CA VAL A 173 -14.23 -9.84 -5.80
C VAL A 173 -14.71 -8.45 -5.42
N ARG A 174 -15.89 -8.38 -4.81
CA ARG A 174 -16.48 -7.11 -4.34
C ARG A 174 -16.02 -6.73 -2.93
N ARG A 175 -15.66 -7.70 -2.10
CA ARG A 175 -15.22 -7.50 -0.72
C ARG A 175 -13.95 -8.31 -0.44
N LEU A 176 -12.89 -7.62 -0.05
CA LEU A 176 -11.63 -8.27 0.29
C LEU A 176 -11.72 -8.94 1.66
N THR A 177 -11.18 -10.16 1.72
CA THR A 177 -11.07 -10.99 2.92
C THR A 177 -9.59 -11.17 3.30
N PRO A 178 -9.27 -11.67 4.50
CA PRO A 178 -7.90 -12.05 4.85
C PRO A 178 -7.27 -13.05 3.87
N ALA A 179 -8.06 -13.97 3.30
CA ALA A 179 -7.57 -14.92 2.29
C ALA A 179 -7.10 -14.22 1.00
N HIS A 180 -7.79 -13.16 0.56
CA HIS A 180 -7.36 -12.36 -0.60
C HIS A 180 -6.05 -11.61 -0.33
N LEU A 181 -5.83 -11.16 0.90
CA LEU A 181 -4.56 -10.52 1.30
C LEU A 181 -3.42 -11.53 1.32
N ALA A 182 -3.64 -12.71 1.91
CA ALA A 182 -2.67 -13.79 1.92
C ALA A 182 -2.31 -14.24 0.50
N TRP A 183 -3.30 -14.32 -0.40
CA TRP A 183 -3.08 -14.60 -1.81
C TRP A 183 -2.19 -13.54 -2.46
N ALA A 184 -2.49 -12.25 -2.27
CA ALA A 184 -1.72 -11.15 -2.86
C ALA A 184 -0.28 -11.12 -2.33
N GLU A 185 -0.09 -11.36 -1.03
CA GLU A 185 1.24 -11.50 -0.42
C GLU A 185 2.00 -12.69 -1.03
N GLY A 186 1.31 -13.81 -1.28
CA GLY A 186 1.85 -14.97 -1.98
C GLY A 186 2.31 -14.65 -3.41
N GLN A 187 1.58 -13.82 -4.16
CA GLN A 187 2.00 -13.40 -5.50
C GLN A 187 3.30 -12.59 -5.47
N LEU A 188 3.46 -11.67 -4.51
CA LEU A 188 4.72 -10.95 -4.37
C LEU A 188 5.88 -11.88 -3.99
N ARG A 189 5.66 -12.81 -3.05
CA ARG A 189 6.67 -13.79 -2.67
C ARG A 189 7.11 -14.63 -3.87
N ALA A 190 6.18 -15.05 -4.72
CA ALA A 190 6.48 -15.82 -5.91
C ALA A 190 7.42 -15.10 -6.89
N LEU A 191 7.35 -13.77 -6.97
CA LEU A 191 8.22 -12.98 -7.85
C LEU A 191 9.69 -13.02 -7.42
N TYR A 192 9.98 -12.97 -6.13
CA TYR A 192 11.37 -12.96 -5.66
C TYR A 192 11.86 -14.33 -5.14
N ALA A 193 10.98 -15.29 -4.92
CA ALA A 193 11.34 -16.61 -4.42
C ALA A 193 12.43 -17.33 -5.27
N PRO A 194 12.43 -17.25 -6.62
CA PRO A 194 13.48 -17.87 -7.43
C PRO A 194 14.89 -17.34 -7.11
N TYR A 195 14.98 -16.11 -6.64
CA TYR A 195 16.25 -15.42 -6.36
C TYR A 195 16.73 -15.58 -4.92
N LEU A 196 15.93 -16.21 -4.04
CA LEU A 196 16.36 -16.49 -2.66
C LEU A 196 17.56 -17.42 -2.65
N THR A 197 18.59 -17.05 -1.90
CA THR A 197 19.76 -17.90 -1.66
C THR A 197 19.40 -19.13 -0.82
N PHE A 198 20.25 -20.14 -0.79
CA PHE A 198 20.08 -21.31 0.09
C PHE A 198 19.91 -20.90 1.55
N ARG A 199 20.71 -19.91 2.02
CA ARG A 199 20.62 -19.35 3.36
C ARG A 199 19.25 -18.74 3.67
N ALA A 200 18.71 -17.93 2.76
CA ALA A 200 17.40 -17.31 2.93
C ALA A 200 16.27 -18.34 2.94
N ARG A 201 16.36 -19.36 2.08
CA ARG A 201 15.39 -20.48 2.05
C ARG A 201 15.42 -21.30 3.34
N ALA A 202 16.60 -21.54 3.91
CA ALA A 202 16.74 -22.22 5.20
C ALA A 202 16.08 -21.42 6.34
N GLN A 203 16.22 -20.08 6.33
CA GLN A 203 15.55 -19.21 7.31
C GLN A 203 14.02 -19.26 7.17
N LEU A 204 13.48 -19.26 5.95
CA LEU A 204 12.03 -19.41 5.72
C LEU A 204 11.50 -20.75 6.22
N ALA A 205 12.19 -21.85 5.94
CA ALA A 205 11.80 -23.18 6.39
C ALA A 205 11.75 -23.26 7.93
N ALA A 206 12.68 -22.59 8.62
CA ALA A 206 12.72 -22.53 10.09
C ALA A 206 11.52 -21.75 10.70
N THR A 207 10.88 -20.85 9.95
CA THR A 207 9.70 -20.08 10.42
C THR A 207 8.37 -20.79 10.19
N GLY A 208 8.35 -22.00 9.59
CA GLY A 208 7.13 -22.73 9.26
C GLY A 208 6.29 -22.06 8.16
N GLN A 209 6.80 -21.01 7.52
CA GLN A 209 6.12 -20.37 6.38
C GLN A 209 6.38 -21.21 5.12
N PRO A 210 5.32 -21.58 4.37
CA PRO A 210 5.51 -22.32 3.13
C PRO A 210 6.36 -21.49 2.16
N ALA A 211 7.45 -22.06 1.67
CA ALA A 211 8.36 -21.44 0.72
C ALA A 211 7.74 -21.33 -0.69
N GLY A 212 6.56 -21.84 -0.91
CA GLY A 212 5.93 -21.97 -2.21
C GLY A 212 4.42 -21.79 -2.18
N LEU A 213 3.94 -21.42 -3.32
CA LEU A 213 2.57 -21.38 -3.76
C LEU A 213 1.85 -22.65 -3.38
N ALA A 214 0.93 -22.58 -2.43
CA ALA A 214 -0.19 -23.50 -2.44
C ALA A 214 -1.16 -23.04 -3.54
N PRO A 215 -1.72 -23.94 -4.34
CA PRO A 215 -2.57 -23.65 -5.47
C PRO A 215 -3.87 -22.93 -5.10
#